data_3f2f8cc8a64a230f5f2e56949ba703d0
#
_entry.id   3f2f8cc8a64a230f5f2e56949ba703d0
#
_cell.length_a   1.000
_cell.length_b   1.000
_cell.length_c   1.000
_cell.angle_alpha   90.00
_cell.angle_beta   90.00
_cell.angle_gamma   90.00
#
_symmetry.space_group_name_H-M   'P 1'
#
loop_
_entity.id
_entity.type
_entity.pdbx_description
1 polymer ?
#
loop_
_entity_poly.entity_id
_entity_poly.type
_entity_poly.pdbx_seq_one_letter_code
_entity_poly.pdbx_strand_id
1 'polypeptide(L)'
;MKSMTGYGKSSIKNNYGELTIEIKSVNNRFLEINTHIPKSMVLNEDQIRKHIQSYIKRGSVDIFFSFTLNADIPKPVDVDLSAVTAYLAAAKKLTERFNIADDFTTTTMLKFPDVLKVNNDQDMWGDVVIEGLTNCLIEHDKMRCIEGKSIQDDMQKIINNL
;
A
#
# COMPACT_ATOMS: atom_id res chain seq x y z
N MET A 1 30.06 10.01 7.63
CA MET A 1 29.52 10.35 6.26
C MET A 1 28.40 9.36 5.93
N LYS A 2 27.34 9.76 5.19
CA LYS A 2 26.31 8.83 4.69
C LYS A 2 26.44 8.73 3.18
N SER A 3 26.38 7.53 2.62
CA SER A 3 26.28 7.32 1.17
C SER A 3 24.94 7.83 0.63
N MET A 4 24.90 8.14 -0.65
CA MET A 4 23.65 8.48 -1.35
C MET A 4 22.97 7.26 -1.98
N THR A 5 23.73 6.18 -2.15
CA THR A 5 23.21 4.87 -2.55
C THR A 5 22.78 4.12 -1.30
N GLY A 6 21.74 3.34 -1.43
CA GLY A 6 21.20 2.55 -0.34
C GLY A 6 20.15 1.55 -0.80
N TYR A 7 19.98 0.53 0.00
CA TYR A 7 18.97 -0.50 -0.16
C TYR A 7 18.35 -0.81 1.19
N GLY A 8 17.05 -1.01 1.21
CA GLY A 8 16.32 -1.47 2.37
C GLY A 8 15.23 -2.46 1.94
N LYS A 9 14.95 -3.41 2.80
CA LYS A 9 13.88 -4.38 2.61
C LYS A 9 13.19 -4.64 3.94
N SER A 10 11.87 -4.73 3.91
CA SER A 10 11.06 -5.17 5.04
C SER A 10 9.95 -6.09 4.57
N SER A 11 9.54 -7.01 5.44
CA SER A 11 8.37 -7.86 5.22
C SER A 11 7.52 -7.84 6.49
N ILE A 12 6.24 -7.59 6.32
CA ILE A 12 5.25 -7.61 7.41
C ILE A 12 4.12 -8.56 7.02
N LYS A 13 3.69 -9.36 8.00
CA LYS A 13 2.56 -10.26 7.86
C LYS A 13 1.37 -9.73 8.66
N ASN A 14 0.20 -9.81 8.05
CA ASN A 14 -1.07 -9.61 8.71
C ASN A 14 -2.00 -10.80 8.44
N ASN A 15 -3.26 -10.70 8.89
CA ASN A 15 -4.25 -11.76 8.69
C ASN A 15 -4.56 -12.01 7.21
N TYR A 16 -4.33 -11.04 6.33
CA TYR A 16 -4.66 -11.13 4.90
C TYR A 16 -3.50 -11.66 4.05
N GLY A 17 -2.27 -11.58 4.55
CA GLY A 17 -1.10 -12.04 3.81
C GLY A 17 0.21 -11.41 4.26
N GLU A 18 1.16 -11.35 3.35
CA GLU A 18 2.49 -10.76 3.56
C GLU A 18 2.72 -9.60 2.59
N LEU A 19 3.11 -8.46 3.15
CA LEU A 19 3.58 -7.30 2.41
C LEU A 19 5.10 -7.25 2.48
N THR A 20 5.74 -7.21 1.33
CA THR A 20 7.18 -6.95 1.21
C THR A 20 7.40 -5.59 0.54
N ILE A 21 8.24 -4.76 1.14
CA ILE A 21 8.64 -3.45 0.62
C ILE A 21 10.13 -3.45 0.42
N GLU A 22 10.57 -3.02 -0.76
CA GLU A 22 11.98 -2.83 -1.09
C GLU A 22 12.22 -1.39 -1.54
N ILE A 23 13.25 -0.75 -1.01
CA ILE A 23 13.68 0.61 -1.37
C ILE A 23 15.08 0.54 -1.93
N LYS A 24 15.28 1.18 -3.08
CA LYS A 24 16.58 1.42 -3.68
C LYS A 24 16.77 2.91 -3.91
N SER A 25 17.92 3.45 -3.55
CA SER A 25 18.25 4.84 -3.86
C SER A 25 19.57 4.95 -4.57
N VAL A 26 19.64 5.93 -5.49
CA VAL A 26 20.85 6.30 -6.19
C VAL A 26 21.06 7.80 -6.08
N ASN A 27 22.30 8.24 -6.33
CA ASN A 27 22.63 9.65 -6.29
C ASN A 27 21.87 10.41 -7.38
N ASN A 28 21.11 11.44 -6.95
CA ASN A 28 20.49 12.41 -7.84
C ASN A 28 20.52 13.78 -7.15
N ARG A 29 20.54 14.86 -7.96
CA ARG A 29 20.54 16.24 -7.48
C ARG A 29 19.25 16.59 -6.76
N PHE A 30 18.12 16.12 -7.29
CA PHE A 30 16.78 16.35 -6.76
C PHE A 30 16.22 15.06 -6.15
N LEU A 31 15.21 15.21 -5.32
CA LEU A 31 14.45 14.06 -4.82
C LEU A 31 13.43 13.62 -5.86
N GLU A 32 13.60 12.44 -6.38
CA GLU A 32 12.63 11.75 -7.25
C GLU A 32 12.18 10.48 -6.54
N ILE A 33 10.87 10.26 -6.50
CA ILE A 33 10.27 9.09 -5.85
C ILE A 33 9.41 8.36 -6.86
N ASN A 34 9.80 7.15 -7.21
CA ASN A 34 9.08 6.25 -8.10
C ASN A 34 8.47 5.11 -7.27
N THR A 35 7.16 5.04 -7.25
CA THR A 35 6.42 3.98 -6.54
C THR A 35 5.96 2.92 -7.53
N HIS A 36 6.30 1.67 -7.26
CA HIS A 36 5.90 0.50 -8.04
C HIS A 36 4.90 -0.32 -7.22
N ILE A 37 3.62 0.03 -7.37
CA ILE A 37 2.50 -0.62 -6.68
C ILE A 37 1.80 -1.55 -7.67
N PRO A 38 1.52 -2.81 -7.34
CA PRO A 38 0.75 -3.71 -8.18
C PRO A 38 -0.63 -3.13 -8.51
N LYS A 39 -1.08 -3.25 -9.76
CA LYS A 39 -2.39 -2.74 -10.20
C LYS A 39 -3.58 -3.33 -9.46
N SER A 40 -3.40 -4.48 -8.84
CA SER A 40 -4.41 -5.15 -8.01
C SER A 40 -4.63 -4.50 -6.65
N MET A 41 -3.78 -3.52 -6.27
CA MET A 41 -3.81 -2.87 -4.96
C MET A 41 -4.01 -1.37 -5.10
N VAL A 42 -4.91 -0.83 -4.29
CA VAL A 42 -5.14 0.62 -4.19
C VAL A 42 -4.54 1.11 -2.88
N LEU A 43 -3.44 1.86 -2.97
CA LEU A 43 -2.76 2.48 -1.83
C LEU A 43 -2.77 4.00 -1.99
N ASN A 44 -2.69 4.70 -0.87
CA ASN A 44 -2.57 6.16 -0.86
C ASN A 44 -1.13 6.58 -1.17
N GLU A 45 -0.83 6.81 -2.45
CA GLU A 45 0.51 7.20 -2.92
C GLU A 45 1.00 8.52 -2.32
N ASP A 46 0.10 9.48 -2.09
CA ASP A 46 0.47 10.78 -1.49
C ASP A 46 0.96 10.62 -0.04
N GLN A 47 0.32 9.75 0.72
CA GLN A 47 0.74 9.45 2.08
C GLN A 47 2.10 8.74 2.08
N ILE A 48 2.29 7.77 1.20
CA ILE A 48 3.56 7.06 1.01
C ILE A 48 4.67 8.05 0.65
N ARG A 49 4.46 8.92 -0.35
CA ARG A 49 5.41 9.96 -0.75
C ARG A 49 5.80 10.89 0.39
N LYS A 50 4.82 11.42 1.11
CA LYS A 50 5.07 12.31 2.26
C LYS A 50 5.90 11.61 3.33
N HIS A 51 5.60 10.34 3.60
CA HIS A 51 6.34 9.56 4.57
C HIS A 51 7.80 9.37 4.16
N ILE A 52 8.07 9.04 2.89
CA ILE A 52 9.44 8.91 2.36
C ILE A 52 10.18 10.25 2.40
N GLN A 53 9.53 11.35 2.05
CA GLN A 53 10.12 12.69 2.08
C GLN A 53 10.55 13.14 3.49
N SER A 54 9.95 12.57 4.54
CA SER A 54 10.37 12.84 5.92
C SER A 54 11.75 12.24 6.24
N TYR A 55 12.12 11.12 5.60
CA TYR A 55 13.38 10.40 5.79
C TYR A 55 14.45 10.75 4.75
N ILE A 56 14.08 10.89 3.48
CA ILE A 56 15.01 11.08 2.37
C ILE A 56 14.79 12.47 1.75
N LYS A 57 15.84 13.30 1.72
CA LYS A 57 15.76 14.69 1.25
C LYS A 57 16.26 14.89 -0.18
N ARG A 58 17.05 13.96 -0.73
CA ARG A 58 17.61 14.02 -2.09
C ARG A 58 17.97 12.63 -2.58
N GLY A 59 18.04 12.46 -3.90
CA GLY A 59 18.34 11.20 -4.57
C GLY A 59 17.16 10.69 -5.38
N SER A 60 17.38 9.76 -6.29
CA SER A 60 16.31 9.01 -6.95
C SER A 60 16.03 7.74 -6.14
N VAL A 61 14.78 7.55 -5.78
CA VAL A 61 14.31 6.49 -4.89
C VAL A 61 13.25 5.67 -5.59
N ASP A 62 13.54 4.41 -5.83
CA ASP A 62 12.60 3.43 -6.36
C ASP A 62 12.08 2.55 -5.23
N ILE A 63 10.76 2.41 -5.14
CA ILE A 63 10.09 1.64 -4.09
C ILE A 63 9.17 0.62 -4.73
N PHE A 64 9.38 -0.62 -4.35
CA PHE A 64 8.63 -1.76 -4.86
C PHE A 64 7.78 -2.35 -3.73
N PHE A 65 6.49 -2.50 -4.01
CA PHE A 65 5.54 -3.18 -3.13
C PHE A 65 5.20 -4.54 -3.74
N SER A 66 5.30 -5.58 -2.94
CA SER A 66 4.92 -6.94 -3.32
C SER A 66 4.00 -7.53 -2.24
N PHE A 67 2.86 -8.05 -2.67
CA PHE A 67 1.85 -8.62 -1.79
C PHE A 67 1.66 -10.09 -2.09
N THR A 68 1.74 -10.91 -1.07
CA THR A 68 1.37 -12.33 -1.13
C THR A 68 0.14 -12.52 -0.28
N LEU A 69 -1.02 -12.69 -0.92
CA LEU A 69 -2.30 -12.89 -0.22
C LEU A 69 -2.41 -14.34 0.25
N ASN A 70 -2.97 -14.55 1.43
CA ASN A 70 -3.33 -15.87 1.90
C ASN A 70 -4.53 -16.38 1.09
N ALA A 71 -4.35 -17.47 0.36
CA ALA A 71 -5.38 -18.04 -0.52
C ALA A 71 -6.66 -18.49 0.22
N ASP A 72 -6.54 -18.78 1.51
CA ASP A 72 -7.62 -19.33 2.34
C ASP A 72 -8.53 -18.24 2.96
N ILE A 73 -8.19 -16.97 2.81
CA ILE A 73 -9.00 -15.89 3.38
C ILE A 73 -9.89 -15.32 2.29
N PRO A 74 -11.21 -15.53 2.36
CA PRO A 74 -12.14 -14.92 1.42
C PRO A 74 -12.04 -13.39 1.55
N LYS A 75 -12.07 -12.69 0.41
CA LYS A 75 -12.17 -11.22 0.45
C LYS A 75 -13.39 -10.83 1.27
N PRO A 76 -13.24 -9.97 2.27
CA PRO A 76 -14.37 -9.54 3.07
C PRO A 76 -15.35 -8.77 2.17
N VAL A 77 -16.49 -9.36 1.95
CA VAL A 77 -17.60 -8.74 1.24
C VAL A 77 -18.63 -8.37 2.28
N ASP A 78 -18.98 -7.10 2.35
CA ASP A 78 -20.01 -6.58 3.23
C ASP A 78 -21.24 -6.16 2.42
N VAL A 79 -22.39 -6.04 3.08
CA VAL A 79 -23.65 -5.64 2.45
C VAL A 79 -24.02 -4.23 2.90
N ASP A 80 -24.21 -3.32 1.96
CA ASP A 80 -24.76 -2.00 2.26
C ASP A 80 -26.24 -2.08 2.60
N LEU A 81 -26.55 -2.17 3.91
CA LEU A 81 -27.93 -2.22 4.39
C LEU A 81 -28.76 -1.00 4.02
N SER A 82 -28.14 0.17 3.83
CA SER A 82 -28.87 1.38 3.42
C SER A 82 -29.31 1.28 1.95
N ALA A 83 -28.44 0.78 1.07
CA ALA A 83 -28.77 0.51 -0.32
C ALA A 83 -29.88 -0.55 -0.42
N VAL A 84 -29.74 -1.64 0.33
CA VAL A 84 -30.77 -2.70 0.40
C VAL A 84 -32.14 -2.13 0.80
N THR A 85 -32.17 -1.32 1.85
CA THR A 85 -33.42 -0.68 2.34
C THR A 85 -34.05 0.22 1.27
N ALA A 86 -33.23 0.98 0.55
CA ALA A 86 -33.72 1.86 -0.54
C ALA A 86 -34.33 1.06 -1.69
N TYR A 87 -33.70 -0.04 -2.11
CA TYR A 87 -34.21 -0.92 -3.15
C TYR A 87 -35.52 -1.61 -2.75
N LEU A 88 -35.60 -2.11 -1.50
CA LEU A 88 -36.85 -2.70 -0.98
C LEU A 88 -37.98 -1.70 -0.93
N ALA A 89 -37.73 -0.47 -0.50
CA ALA A 89 -38.71 0.59 -0.49
C ALA A 89 -39.20 0.97 -1.90
N ALA A 90 -38.29 0.98 -2.88
CA ALA A 90 -38.64 1.22 -4.28
C ALA A 90 -39.47 0.06 -4.86
N ALA A 91 -39.10 -1.18 -4.60
CA ALA A 91 -39.85 -2.36 -5.03
C ALA A 91 -41.30 -2.33 -4.48
N LYS A 92 -41.45 -2.04 -3.17
CA LYS A 92 -42.77 -1.92 -2.54
C LYS A 92 -43.66 -0.86 -3.20
N LYS A 93 -43.10 0.30 -3.55
CA LYS A 93 -43.85 1.34 -4.30
C LYS A 93 -44.31 0.87 -5.65
N LEU A 94 -43.52 0.05 -6.35
CA LEU A 94 -43.90 -0.50 -7.67
C LEU A 94 -44.98 -1.56 -7.54
N THR A 95 -44.90 -2.47 -6.59
CA THR A 95 -45.90 -3.50 -6.34
C THR A 95 -47.26 -2.88 -5.96
N GLU A 96 -47.25 -1.90 -5.07
CA GLU A 96 -48.47 -1.21 -4.64
C GLU A 96 -49.12 -0.38 -5.75
N ARG A 97 -48.34 0.31 -6.58
CA ARG A 97 -48.82 1.24 -7.60
C ARG A 97 -49.29 0.54 -8.88
N PHE A 98 -48.57 -0.52 -9.26
CA PHE A 98 -48.81 -1.19 -10.57
C PHE A 98 -49.34 -2.60 -10.44
N ASN A 99 -49.61 -3.07 -9.23
CA ASN A 99 -50.07 -4.44 -8.93
C ASN A 99 -49.19 -5.53 -9.57
N ILE A 100 -47.86 -5.32 -9.54
CA ILE A 100 -46.87 -6.25 -10.04
C ILE A 100 -46.53 -7.22 -8.90
N ALA A 101 -46.38 -8.52 -9.23
CA ALA A 101 -45.94 -9.50 -8.23
C ALA A 101 -44.52 -9.19 -7.70
N ASP A 102 -44.33 -9.32 -6.41
CA ASP A 102 -43.04 -9.19 -5.78
C ASP A 102 -42.25 -10.52 -5.94
N ASP A 103 -41.22 -10.49 -6.78
CA ASP A 103 -40.29 -11.60 -7.00
C ASP A 103 -38.88 -11.32 -6.45
N PHE A 104 -38.79 -10.39 -5.51
CA PHE A 104 -37.53 -9.96 -4.92
C PHE A 104 -36.90 -11.08 -4.10
N THR A 105 -35.80 -11.62 -4.59
CA THR A 105 -35.03 -12.65 -3.92
C THR A 105 -33.67 -12.10 -3.42
N THR A 106 -33.08 -12.75 -2.42
CA THR A 106 -31.75 -12.41 -1.95
C THR A 106 -30.71 -12.41 -3.08
N THR A 107 -30.78 -13.39 -3.98
CA THR A 107 -29.89 -13.48 -5.14
C THR A 107 -30.06 -12.31 -6.10
N THR A 108 -31.28 -11.84 -6.30
CA THR A 108 -31.58 -10.65 -7.13
C THR A 108 -31.01 -9.41 -6.46
N MET A 109 -31.22 -9.26 -5.14
CA MET A 109 -30.73 -8.13 -4.36
C MET A 109 -29.22 -7.97 -4.46
N LEU A 110 -28.46 -9.05 -4.34
CA LEU A 110 -26.99 -9.03 -4.42
C LEU A 110 -26.43 -8.64 -5.79
N LYS A 111 -27.27 -8.60 -6.83
CA LYS A 111 -26.89 -8.16 -8.19
C LYS A 111 -27.07 -6.66 -8.42
N PHE A 112 -27.78 -5.96 -7.53
CA PHE A 112 -27.97 -4.52 -7.68
C PHE A 112 -26.70 -3.74 -7.39
N PRO A 113 -26.47 -2.62 -8.07
CA PRO A 113 -25.36 -1.73 -7.81
C PRO A 113 -25.29 -1.30 -6.34
N ASP A 114 -24.10 -1.15 -5.81
CA ASP A 114 -23.82 -0.63 -4.46
C ASP A 114 -24.36 -1.46 -3.28
N VAL A 115 -24.99 -2.62 -3.53
CA VAL A 115 -25.43 -3.52 -2.47
C VAL A 115 -24.28 -4.30 -1.86
N LEU A 116 -23.30 -4.71 -2.69
CA LEU A 116 -22.09 -5.38 -2.22
C LEU A 116 -20.95 -4.38 -2.10
N LYS A 117 -20.41 -4.24 -0.90
CA LYS A 117 -19.16 -3.53 -0.64
C LYS A 117 -18.02 -4.54 -0.56
N VAL A 118 -17.10 -4.45 -1.49
CA VAL A 118 -15.81 -5.13 -1.36
C VAL A 118 -14.90 -4.18 -0.59
N ASN A 119 -14.44 -4.57 0.59
CA ASN A 119 -13.51 -3.75 1.36
C ASN A 119 -12.27 -3.44 0.51
N ASN A 120 -11.94 -2.17 0.42
CA ASN A 120 -10.80 -1.71 -0.35
C ASN A 120 -9.51 -2.20 0.31
N ASP A 121 -8.52 -2.57 -0.51
CA ASP A 121 -7.18 -2.95 -0.05
C ASP A 121 -6.54 -1.88 0.84
N GLN A 122 -6.96 -0.62 0.71
CA GLN A 122 -6.50 0.50 1.51
C GLN A 122 -6.87 0.35 3.00
N ASP A 123 -8.07 -0.15 3.31
CA ASP A 123 -8.52 -0.38 4.69
C ASP A 123 -7.82 -1.60 5.30
N MET A 124 -7.41 -2.55 4.47
CA MET A 124 -6.73 -3.78 4.89
C MET A 124 -5.23 -3.59 5.13
N TRP A 125 -4.59 -2.69 4.39
CA TRP A 125 -3.15 -2.55 4.33
C TRP A 125 -2.63 -1.19 4.79
N GLY A 126 -3.48 -0.18 4.98
CA GLY A 126 -3.07 1.21 5.22
C GLY A 126 -2.04 1.36 6.35
N ASP A 127 -2.35 0.88 7.54
CA ASP A 127 -1.45 0.97 8.71
C ASP A 127 -0.21 0.08 8.53
N VAL A 128 -0.39 -1.12 7.98
CA VAL A 128 0.69 -2.09 7.73
C VAL A 128 1.70 -1.57 6.70
N VAL A 129 1.23 -0.84 5.67
CA VAL A 129 2.09 -0.21 4.66
C VAL A 129 3.00 0.83 5.30
N ILE A 130 2.47 1.70 6.15
CA ILE A 130 3.27 2.75 6.81
C ILE A 130 4.28 2.15 7.79
N GLU A 131 3.91 1.14 8.54
CA GLU A 131 4.83 0.40 9.41
C GLU A 131 5.95 -0.28 8.61
N GLY A 132 5.59 -1.02 7.56
CA GLY A 132 6.54 -1.68 6.67
C GLY A 132 7.49 -0.70 5.99
N LEU A 133 6.96 0.43 5.54
CA LEU A 133 7.74 1.49 4.92
C LEU A 133 8.73 2.11 5.91
N THR A 134 8.32 2.33 7.16
CA THR A 134 9.18 2.83 8.23
C THR A 134 10.34 1.88 8.48
N ASN A 135 10.06 0.59 8.65
CA ASN A 135 11.09 -0.43 8.87
C ASN A 135 12.06 -0.51 7.68
N CYS A 136 11.54 -0.45 6.46
CA CYS A 136 12.33 -0.46 5.24
C CYS A 136 13.25 0.78 5.13
N LEU A 137 12.75 1.96 5.49
CA LEU A 137 13.53 3.21 5.51
C LEU A 137 14.63 3.19 6.57
N ILE A 138 14.40 2.59 7.73
CA ILE A 138 15.41 2.40 8.77
C ILE A 138 16.54 1.50 8.27
N GLU A 139 16.21 0.37 7.64
CA GLU A 139 17.22 -0.53 7.07
C GLU A 139 18.02 0.14 5.95
N HIS A 140 17.34 0.89 5.08
CA HIS A 140 17.96 1.68 4.04
C HIS A 140 18.94 2.71 4.63
N ASP A 141 18.58 3.43 5.69
CA ASP A 141 19.47 4.41 6.32
C ASP A 141 20.67 3.76 7.02
N LYS A 142 20.49 2.60 7.64
CA LYS A 142 21.59 1.80 8.19
C LYS A 142 22.59 1.43 7.11
N MET A 143 22.15 0.93 5.97
CA MET A 143 23.04 0.58 4.86
C MET A 143 23.83 1.79 4.37
N ARG A 144 23.18 2.94 4.19
CA ARG A 144 23.84 4.20 3.80
C ARG A 144 24.91 4.64 4.81
N CYS A 145 24.69 4.43 6.10
CA CYS A 145 25.65 4.73 7.14
C CYS A 145 26.87 3.79 7.05
N ILE A 146 26.66 2.49 6.84
CA ILE A 146 27.73 1.49 6.72
C ILE A 146 28.60 1.80 5.50
N GLU A 147 27.98 1.99 4.34
CA GLU A 147 28.67 2.31 3.09
C GLU A 147 29.43 3.65 3.20
N GLY A 148 28.78 4.66 3.76
CA GLY A 148 29.42 5.97 3.96
C GLY A 148 30.62 5.91 4.89
N LYS A 149 30.61 5.04 5.89
CA LYS A 149 31.76 4.79 6.77
C LYS A 149 32.89 4.08 6.02
N SER A 150 32.57 3.05 5.23
CA SER A 150 33.58 2.34 4.41
C SER A 150 34.29 3.29 3.44
N ILE A 151 33.54 4.14 2.74
CA ILE A 151 34.12 5.15 1.85
C ILE A 151 35.03 6.14 2.62
N GLN A 152 34.62 6.56 3.81
CA GLN A 152 35.40 7.46 4.65
C GLN A 152 36.71 6.80 5.10
N ASP A 153 36.69 5.54 5.52
CA ASP A 153 37.83 4.78 5.96
C ASP A 153 38.85 4.58 4.80
N ASP A 154 38.33 4.30 3.59
CA ASP A 154 39.19 4.15 2.40
C ASP A 154 39.81 5.47 1.96
N MET A 155 39.07 6.57 2.00
CA MET A 155 39.64 7.90 1.77
C MET A 155 40.76 8.25 2.78
N GLN A 156 40.53 7.92 4.05
CA GLN A 156 41.54 8.18 5.09
C GLN A 156 42.82 7.36 4.87
N LYS A 157 42.71 6.09 4.43
CA LYS A 157 43.88 5.27 4.07
C LYS A 157 44.65 5.87 2.90
N ILE A 158 43.94 6.37 1.85
CA ILE A 158 44.61 7.00 0.72
C ILE A 158 45.35 8.26 1.14
N ILE A 159 44.74 9.11 1.98
CA ILE A 159 45.36 10.34 2.48
C ILE A 159 46.61 10.02 3.34
N ASN A 160 46.57 8.97 4.16
CA ASN A 160 47.68 8.59 5.03
C ASN A 160 48.84 7.94 4.27
N ASN A 161 48.61 7.49 3.02
CA ASN A 161 49.61 6.88 2.14
C ASN A 161 50.25 7.87 1.13
N LEU A 162 49.81 9.14 1.14
CA LEU A 162 50.39 10.26 0.38
C LEU A 162 51.45 10.98 1.22
#